data_eba7dae1be16473452ae84208eb3abb4
#
_entry.id   eba7dae1be16473452ae84208eb3abb4
#
_cell.length_a   1.000
_cell.length_b   1.000
_cell.length_c   1.000
_cell.angle_alpha   90.00
_cell.angle_beta   90.00
_cell.angle_gamma   90.00
#
_symmetry.space_group_name_H-M   'P 1'
#
loop_
_entity.id
_entity.type
_entity.pdbx_description
1 polymer ?
#
loop_
_entity_poly.entity_id
_entity_poly.type
_entity_poly.pdbx_seq_one_letter_code
_entity_poly.pdbx_strand_id
1 'polypeptide(L)'
;MNMQLRTILLGLLSLGFVQGYAQTFALQVKDDRITYLDDEQGNRILDFSYCGYKSSEQDIPDVRNTVFVSWTAGDNTARIQRAIDYVASLVPDASGFRGAVLLDQGEFSLSESLRIAASGIVLRGVNKEKTILLKKGVDRGALIYMEGTDDLNTLDTLQVLSKYVPVNARTLEVASGTSLRKGDRVMVNRPSEKDWIASLGCDIFGGGIGALGW
;
A
#
# COMPACT_ATOMS: atom_id res chain seq x y z
N MET A 1 26.66 -16.02 61.71
CA MET A 1 25.60 -16.01 60.69
C MET A 1 26.19 -16.56 59.42
N ASN A 2 25.79 -17.75 59.05
CA ASN A 2 26.48 -18.61 58.12
C ASN A 2 26.54 -18.04 56.68
N MET A 3 27.68 -18.14 56.05
CA MET A 3 28.01 -17.77 54.69
C MET A 3 26.99 -18.32 53.68
N GLN A 4 26.40 -19.46 53.95
CA GLN A 4 25.34 -20.11 53.16
C GLN A 4 24.02 -19.27 53.10
N LEU A 5 23.67 -18.56 54.15
CA LEU A 5 22.46 -17.76 54.19
C LEU A 5 22.58 -16.45 53.38
N ARG A 6 23.80 -15.92 53.24
CA ARG A 6 24.10 -14.73 52.43
C ARG A 6 24.02 -15.01 50.90
N THR A 7 24.43 -16.21 50.51
CA THR A 7 24.43 -16.64 49.11
C THR A 7 23.00 -16.89 48.63
N ILE A 8 22.13 -17.42 49.49
CA ILE A 8 20.69 -17.64 49.17
C ILE A 8 19.95 -16.31 49.11
N LEU A 9 20.29 -15.32 49.97
CA LEU A 9 19.65 -14.01 49.95
C LEU A 9 20.06 -13.17 48.73
N LEU A 10 21.30 -13.30 48.24
CA LEU A 10 21.74 -12.67 46.98
C LEU A 10 21.14 -13.36 45.72
N GLY A 11 20.92 -14.67 45.78
CA GLY A 11 20.26 -15.41 44.69
C GLY A 11 18.77 -15.09 44.55
N LEU A 12 18.08 -14.75 45.63
CA LEU A 12 16.68 -14.37 45.63
C LEU A 12 16.46 -12.91 45.17
N LEU A 13 17.45 -12.03 45.29
CA LEU A 13 17.37 -10.65 44.83
C LEU A 13 17.62 -10.51 43.31
N SER A 14 18.23 -11.51 42.67
CA SER A 14 18.50 -11.48 41.22
C SER A 14 17.36 -12.06 40.35
N LEU A 15 16.32 -12.64 40.97
CA LEU A 15 15.15 -13.19 40.29
C LEU A 15 13.98 -12.17 40.09
N GLY A 16 14.21 -10.93 40.49
CA GLY A 16 13.11 -9.96 40.69
C GLY A 16 12.87 -8.94 39.58
N PHE A 17 13.47 -8.97 38.41
CA PHE A 17 13.13 -7.99 37.35
C PHE A 17 13.32 -8.54 35.95
N VAL A 18 12.63 -9.64 35.63
CA VAL A 18 12.16 -9.78 34.26
C VAL A 18 10.75 -9.19 34.22
N GLN A 19 10.63 -7.89 34.13
CA GLN A 19 9.43 -7.28 33.61
C GLN A 19 9.32 -7.72 32.18
N GLY A 20 8.63 -8.83 31.94
CA GLY A 20 8.11 -9.13 30.62
C GLY A 20 7.18 -7.99 30.26
N TYR A 21 7.61 -7.16 29.33
CA TYR A 21 6.67 -6.32 28.58
C TYR A 21 5.77 -7.30 27.84
N ALA A 22 4.64 -7.66 28.46
CA ALA A 22 3.57 -8.28 27.72
C ALA A 22 3.14 -7.21 26.72
N GLN A 23 3.58 -7.35 25.48
CA GLN A 23 2.98 -6.59 24.39
C GLN A 23 1.51 -6.95 24.41
N THR A 24 0.71 -6.03 24.89
CA THR A 24 -0.75 -6.14 24.80
C THR A 24 -1.05 -6.20 23.31
N PHE A 25 -1.51 -7.34 22.83
CA PHE A 25 -1.93 -7.44 21.44
C PHE A 25 -3.03 -6.41 21.22
N ALA A 26 -2.77 -5.50 20.29
CA ALA A 26 -3.70 -4.45 19.92
C ALA A 26 -4.95 -4.98 19.18
N LEU A 27 -5.26 -6.27 19.34
CA LEU A 27 -6.38 -6.96 18.69
C LEU A 27 -7.18 -7.74 19.72
N GLN A 28 -8.50 -7.61 19.66
CA GLN A 28 -9.45 -8.49 20.32
C GLN A 28 -10.33 -9.18 19.30
N VAL A 29 -10.53 -10.49 19.44
CA VAL A 29 -11.50 -11.25 18.65
C VAL A 29 -12.67 -11.59 19.57
N LYS A 30 -13.85 -11.08 19.24
CA LYS A 30 -15.09 -11.37 19.96
C LYS A 30 -16.22 -11.55 18.95
N ASP A 31 -16.98 -12.63 19.08
CA ASP A 31 -18.14 -12.95 18.23
C ASP A 31 -17.78 -12.87 16.71
N ASP A 32 -16.68 -13.51 16.30
CA ASP A 32 -16.11 -13.50 14.95
C ASP A 32 -15.77 -12.10 14.39
N ARG A 33 -15.69 -11.10 15.26
CA ARG A 33 -15.28 -9.74 14.89
C ARG A 33 -13.91 -9.40 15.47
N ILE A 34 -13.09 -8.80 14.63
CA ILE A 34 -11.80 -8.26 15.04
C ILE A 34 -12.01 -6.81 15.47
N THR A 35 -11.60 -6.49 16.70
CA THR A 35 -11.57 -5.12 17.19
C THR A 35 -10.11 -4.70 17.37
N TYR A 36 -9.75 -3.59 16.76
CA TYR A 36 -8.44 -2.99 16.89
C TYR A 36 -8.44 -2.06 18.10
N LEU A 37 -7.53 -2.32 19.03
CA LEU A 37 -7.37 -1.48 20.21
C LEU A 37 -6.32 -0.41 19.96
N ASP A 38 -6.53 0.75 20.57
CA ASP A 38 -5.54 1.82 20.58
C ASP A 38 -4.49 1.54 21.68
N ASP A 39 -3.24 1.89 21.39
CA ASP A 39 -2.21 1.97 22.44
C ASP A 39 -2.38 3.26 23.27
N GLU A 40 -1.49 3.48 24.25
CA GLU A 40 -1.51 4.65 25.13
C GLU A 40 -1.38 5.99 24.37
N GLN A 41 -0.88 5.96 23.14
CA GLN A 41 -0.69 7.12 22.27
C GLN A 41 -1.80 7.24 21.23
N GLY A 42 -2.76 6.31 21.21
CA GLY A 42 -3.84 6.26 20.25
C GLY A 42 -3.46 5.61 18.91
N ASN A 43 -2.28 4.97 18.82
CA ASN A 43 -1.92 4.23 17.62
C ASN A 43 -2.73 2.94 17.53
N ARG A 44 -3.14 2.57 16.32
CA ARG A 44 -3.82 1.33 16.01
C ARG A 44 -3.13 0.57 14.89
N ILE A 45 -3.30 -0.74 14.89
CA ILE A 45 -2.96 -1.55 13.71
C ILE A 45 -3.81 -1.07 12.53
N LEU A 46 -3.21 -1.01 11.34
CA LEU A 46 -3.91 -0.62 10.12
C LEU A 46 -5.05 -1.62 9.84
N ASP A 47 -6.22 -1.07 9.58
CA ASP A 47 -7.38 -1.84 9.17
C ASP A 47 -7.36 -2.02 7.65
N PHE A 48 -7.02 -3.23 7.21
CA PHE A 48 -6.95 -3.59 5.79
C PHE A 48 -8.28 -4.04 5.20
N SER A 49 -9.38 -4.00 5.95
CA SER A 49 -10.70 -4.40 5.46
C SER A 49 -11.17 -3.55 4.27
N TYR A 50 -10.61 -2.37 4.12
CA TYR A 50 -10.96 -1.40 3.07
C TYR A 50 -9.97 -1.35 1.91
N CYS A 51 -9.06 -2.31 1.77
CA CYS A 51 -8.05 -2.28 0.70
C CYS A 51 -8.51 -2.85 -0.64
N GLY A 52 -9.68 -3.47 -0.71
CA GLY A 52 -10.22 -4.06 -1.93
C GLY A 52 -10.86 -3.03 -2.86
N TYR A 53 -11.40 -3.54 -3.97
CA TYR A 53 -12.13 -2.72 -4.92
C TYR A 53 -13.26 -1.95 -4.24
N LYS A 54 -13.34 -0.64 -4.52
CA LYS A 54 -14.31 0.27 -3.89
C LYS A 54 -14.35 0.11 -2.36
N SER A 55 -13.19 0.08 -1.72
CA SER A 55 -13.04 -0.12 -0.27
C SER A 55 -13.62 -1.45 0.24
N SER A 56 -13.59 -2.48 -0.56
CA SER A 56 -14.19 -3.80 -0.29
C SER A 56 -15.73 -3.77 -0.09
N GLU A 57 -16.39 -2.69 -0.47
CA GLU A 57 -17.85 -2.54 -0.35
C GLU A 57 -18.62 -3.02 -1.57
N GLN A 58 -17.93 -3.31 -2.66
CA GLN A 58 -18.52 -3.76 -3.92
C GLN A 58 -17.71 -4.92 -4.50
N ASP A 59 -18.40 -5.84 -5.12
CA ASP A 59 -17.77 -6.90 -5.90
C ASP A 59 -17.00 -6.33 -7.09
N ILE A 60 -15.89 -6.99 -7.45
CA ILE A 60 -15.15 -6.65 -8.66
C ILE A 60 -16.07 -6.90 -9.86
N PRO A 61 -16.35 -5.89 -10.70
CA PRO A 61 -17.32 -6.03 -11.78
C PRO A 61 -16.83 -7.01 -12.85
N ASP A 62 -17.76 -7.77 -13.41
CA ASP A 62 -17.50 -8.61 -14.58
C ASP A 62 -17.65 -7.76 -15.85
N VAL A 63 -16.52 -7.22 -16.31
CA VAL A 63 -16.47 -6.37 -17.49
C VAL A 63 -16.37 -7.23 -18.74
N ARG A 64 -17.14 -6.91 -19.79
CA ARG A 64 -17.12 -7.59 -21.06
C ARG A 64 -15.72 -7.72 -21.65
N ASN A 65 -15.36 -8.92 -22.08
CA ASN A 65 -14.12 -9.16 -22.81
C ASN A 65 -14.19 -8.52 -24.18
N THR A 66 -13.26 -7.62 -24.46
CA THR A 66 -13.18 -6.88 -25.73
C THR A 66 -12.08 -7.41 -26.63
N VAL A 67 -10.96 -7.80 -26.03
CA VAL A 67 -9.82 -8.39 -26.75
C VAL A 67 -9.39 -9.67 -26.04
N PHE A 68 -9.17 -10.72 -26.83
CA PHE A 68 -8.56 -11.97 -26.35
C PHE A 68 -7.12 -12.05 -26.87
N VAL A 69 -6.19 -12.31 -25.97
CA VAL A 69 -4.76 -12.48 -26.29
C VAL A 69 -4.35 -13.90 -26.01
N SER A 70 -4.19 -14.69 -27.07
CA SER A 70 -3.72 -16.08 -26.96
C SER A 70 -2.25 -16.10 -26.51
N TRP A 71 -1.89 -17.14 -25.77
CA TRP A 71 -0.50 -17.36 -25.43
C TRP A 71 0.37 -17.66 -26.66
N THR A 72 1.59 -17.16 -26.68
CA THR A 72 2.63 -17.53 -27.65
C THR A 72 3.99 -17.60 -26.98
N ALA A 73 4.87 -18.44 -27.50
CA ALA A 73 6.25 -18.48 -27.04
C ALA A 73 6.99 -17.17 -27.35
N GLY A 74 7.96 -16.84 -26.50
CA GLY A 74 8.77 -15.64 -26.62
C GLY A 74 8.17 -14.42 -25.89
N ASP A 75 8.58 -13.22 -26.31
CA ASP A 75 8.15 -11.98 -25.67
C ASP A 75 6.73 -11.59 -26.12
N ASN A 76 5.85 -11.42 -25.15
CA ASN A 76 4.46 -11.03 -25.35
C ASN A 76 4.18 -9.56 -25.01
N THR A 77 5.19 -8.78 -24.61
CA THR A 77 5.02 -7.39 -24.15
C THR A 77 4.25 -6.55 -25.16
N ALA A 78 4.75 -6.45 -26.38
CA ALA A 78 4.14 -5.62 -27.42
C ALA A 78 2.72 -6.08 -27.81
N ARG A 79 2.44 -7.37 -27.73
CA ARG A 79 1.09 -7.90 -28.06
C ARG A 79 0.07 -7.52 -27.01
N ILE A 80 0.42 -7.69 -25.73
CA ILE A 80 -0.48 -7.33 -24.62
C ILE A 80 -0.63 -5.82 -24.57
N GLN A 81 0.47 -5.06 -24.75
CA GLN A 81 0.39 -3.60 -24.77
C GLN A 81 -0.54 -3.09 -25.88
N ARG A 82 -0.43 -3.60 -27.08
CA ARG A 82 -1.36 -3.21 -28.18
C ARG A 82 -2.81 -3.55 -27.89
N ALA A 83 -3.08 -4.64 -27.20
CA ALA A 83 -4.45 -4.98 -26.77
C ALA A 83 -4.97 -3.98 -25.74
N ILE A 84 -4.12 -3.57 -24.79
CA ILE A 84 -4.44 -2.53 -23.80
C ILE A 84 -4.70 -1.20 -24.52
N ASP A 85 -3.82 -0.78 -25.42
CA ASP A 85 -3.93 0.48 -26.20
C ASP A 85 -5.19 0.53 -27.05
N TYR A 86 -5.54 -0.61 -27.67
CA TYR A 86 -6.79 -0.72 -28.42
C TYR A 86 -8.02 -0.51 -27.51
N VAL A 87 -8.08 -1.19 -26.35
CA VAL A 87 -9.17 -1.00 -25.41
C VAL A 87 -9.19 0.43 -24.86
N ALA A 88 -8.00 1.03 -24.64
CA ALA A 88 -7.88 2.43 -24.24
C ALA A 88 -8.48 3.41 -25.23
N SER A 89 -8.44 3.10 -26.53
CA SER A 89 -9.02 3.95 -27.60
C SER A 89 -10.54 3.90 -27.70
N LEU A 90 -11.19 2.93 -27.06
CA LEU A 90 -12.66 2.79 -27.12
C LEU A 90 -13.34 3.81 -26.23
N VAL A 91 -14.58 4.13 -26.57
CA VAL A 91 -15.45 4.97 -25.74
C VAL A 91 -15.92 4.17 -24.53
N PRO A 92 -15.82 4.70 -23.31
CA PRO A 92 -16.35 4.00 -22.14
C PRO A 92 -17.87 3.87 -22.21
N ASP A 93 -18.38 2.78 -21.67
CA ASP A 93 -19.82 2.56 -21.50
C ASP A 93 -20.40 3.44 -20.37
N ALA A 94 -21.71 3.30 -20.13
CA ALA A 94 -22.40 4.05 -19.08
C ALA A 94 -21.87 3.77 -17.65
N SER A 95 -21.19 2.64 -17.44
CA SER A 95 -20.55 2.27 -16.18
C SER A 95 -19.10 2.77 -16.08
N GLY A 96 -18.59 3.42 -17.14
CA GLY A 96 -17.24 3.94 -17.23
C GLY A 96 -16.19 2.91 -17.70
N PHE A 97 -16.60 1.71 -18.10
CA PHE A 97 -15.68 0.70 -18.61
C PHE A 97 -15.54 0.76 -20.14
N ARG A 98 -14.31 0.55 -20.62
CA ARG A 98 -13.98 0.44 -22.06
C ARG A 98 -13.96 -1.02 -22.50
N GLY A 99 -13.72 -1.93 -21.56
CA GLY A 99 -13.68 -3.36 -21.77
C GLY A 99 -12.52 -4.05 -21.09
N ALA A 100 -12.46 -5.37 -21.25
CA ALA A 100 -11.41 -6.18 -20.72
C ALA A 100 -10.51 -6.77 -21.82
N VAL A 101 -9.20 -6.76 -21.55
CA VAL A 101 -8.20 -7.59 -22.24
C VAL A 101 -8.14 -8.91 -21.50
N LEU A 102 -8.58 -9.99 -22.14
CA LEU A 102 -8.55 -11.34 -21.58
C LEU A 102 -7.31 -12.08 -22.09
N LEU A 103 -6.46 -12.48 -21.18
CA LEU A 103 -5.27 -13.29 -21.47
C LEU A 103 -5.60 -14.76 -21.35
N ASP A 104 -5.17 -15.54 -22.33
CA ASP A 104 -5.30 -17.01 -22.35
C ASP A 104 -4.53 -17.66 -21.19
N GLN A 105 -4.68 -18.96 -21.03
CA GLN A 105 -3.80 -19.72 -20.17
C GLN A 105 -2.40 -19.80 -20.76
N GLY A 106 -1.38 -19.74 -19.92
CA GLY A 106 0.03 -19.82 -20.29
C GLY A 106 0.91 -18.87 -19.49
N GLU A 107 2.21 -19.03 -19.62
CA GLU A 107 3.21 -18.16 -19.05
C GLU A 107 3.65 -17.12 -20.09
N PHE A 108 3.13 -15.92 -19.97
CA PHE A 108 3.46 -14.79 -20.85
C PHE A 108 4.76 -14.15 -20.37
N SER A 109 5.86 -14.41 -21.06
CA SER A 109 7.13 -13.71 -20.82
C SER A 109 7.04 -12.28 -21.31
N LEU A 110 7.48 -11.32 -20.51
CA LEU A 110 7.48 -9.90 -20.79
C LEU A 110 8.89 -9.34 -20.59
N SER A 111 9.44 -8.72 -21.64
CA SER A 111 10.74 -8.04 -21.57
C SER A 111 10.67 -6.65 -20.96
N GLU A 112 9.50 -6.02 -21.04
CA GLU A 112 9.24 -4.67 -20.55
C GLU A 112 7.97 -4.63 -19.71
N SER A 113 7.73 -3.49 -19.08
CA SER A 113 6.53 -3.25 -18.28
C SER A 113 5.33 -2.93 -19.17
N LEU A 114 4.16 -3.35 -18.74
CA LEU A 114 2.89 -2.94 -19.35
C LEU A 114 2.42 -1.61 -18.73
N ARG A 115 1.75 -0.78 -19.54
CA ARG A 115 1.20 0.51 -19.10
C ARG A 115 -0.29 0.57 -19.36
N ILE A 116 -1.04 0.95 -18.34
CA ILE A 116 -2.48 1.22 -18.40
C ILE A 116 -2.66 2.70 -18.00
N ALA A 117 -2.80 3.57 -19.01
CA ALA A 117 -2.88 5.02 -18.81
C ALA A 117 -4.29 5.60 -19.00
N ALA A 118 -5.30 4.76 -19.23
CA ALA A 118 -6.69 5.21 -19.37
C ALA A 118 -7.60 4.48 -18.37
N SER A 119 -8.59 5.19 -17.84
CA SER A 119 -9.60 4.61 -16.97
C SER A 119 -10.52 3.64 -17.73
N GLY A 120 -11.12 2.69 -17.01
CA GLY A 120 -12.13 1.78 -17.55
C GLY A 120 -11.57 0.57 -18.30
N ILE A 121 -10.29 0.28 -18.20
CA ILE A 121 -9.63 -0.90 -18.77
C ILE A 121 -9.48 -1.97 -17.71
N VAL A 122 -9.79 -3.21 -18.06
CA VAL A 122 -9.55 -4.38 -17.21
C VAL A 122 -8.56 -5.30 -17.90
N LEU A 123 -7.48 -5.67 -17.22
CA LEU A 123 -6.57 -6.74 -17.64
C LEU A 123 -6.90 -7.97 -16.79
N ARG A 124 -7.23 -9.09 -17.44
CA ARG A 124 -7.72 -10.29 -16.77
C ARG A 124 -7.16 -11.55 -17.42
N GLY A 125 -6.84 -12.54 -16.62
CA GLY A 125 -6.53 -13.89 -17.10
C GLY A 125 -7.78 -14.77 -17.12
N VAL A 126 -7.80 -15.79 -17.98
CA VAL A 126 -8.88 -16.79 -18.01
C VAL A 126 -8.89 -17.63 -16.75
N ASN A 127 -7.76 -17.79 -16.07
CA ASN A 127 -7.63 -18.60 -14.87
C ASN A 127 -6.50 -18.08 -13.98
N LYS A 128 -6.78 -17.87 -12.69
CA LYS A 128 -5.81 -17.34 -11.71
C LYS A 128 -4.57 -18.22 -11.49
N GLU A 129 -4.67 -19.51 -11.77
CA GLU A 129 -3.57 -20.47 -11.57
C GLU A 129 -2.81 -20.78 -12.86
N LYS A 130 -3.42 -20.52 -14.02
CA LYS A 130 -2.89 -20.90 -15.32
C LYS A 130 -2.48 -19.73 -16.21
N THR A 131 -2.93 -18.51 -15.91
CA THR A 131 -2.50 -17.29 -16.61
C THR A 131 -1.44 -16.60 -15.78
N ILE A 132 -0.19 -16.64 -16.24
CA ILE A 132 0.96 -16.12 -15.51
C ILE A 132 1.63 -15.05 -16.36
N LEU A 133 1.85 -13.87 -15.80
CA LEU A 133 2.71 -12.84 -16.37
C LEU A 133 4.07 -12.91 -15.71
N LEU A 134 5.12 -13.09 -16.50
CA LEU A 134 6.49 -13.23 -16.02
C LEU A 134 7.37 -12.13 -16.60
N LYS A 135 7.76 -11.14 -15.81
CA LYS A 135 8.72 -10.14 -16.22
C LYS A 135 10.13 -10.74 -16.29
N LYS A 136 10.77 -10.62 -17.43
CA LYS A 136 12.16 -11.00 -17.63
C LYS A 136 13.07 -9.78 -17.41
N GLY A 137 14.33 -10.04 -17.10
CA GLY A 137 15.30 -8.99 -16.89
C GLY A 137 15.72 -8.84 -15.43
N VAL A 138 16.64 -7.92 -15.18
CA VAL A 138 17.27 -7.68 -13.87
C VAL A 138 16.95 -6.30 -13.31
N ASP A 139 16.11 -5.54 -13.99
CA ASP A 139 15.69 -4.23 -13.50
C ASP A 139 14.69 -4.35 -12.34
N ARG A 140 14.53 -3.27 -11.58
CA ARG A 140 13.59 -3.19 -10.45
C ARG A 140 12.24 -2.57 -10.82
N GLY A 141 11.97 -2.36 -12.10
CA GLY A 141 10.72 -1.78 -12.57
C GLY A 141 9.51 -2.65 -12.26
N ALA A 142 8.36 -2.04 -12.06
CA ALA A 142 7.10 -2.77 -11.89
C ALA A 142 6.72 -3.52 -13.18
N LEU A 143 6.02 -4.64 -13.03
CA LEU A 143 5.51 -5.39 -14.18
C LEU A 143 4.39 -4.61 -14.89
N ILE A 144 3.51 -3.97 -14.13
CA ILE A 144 2.39 -3.20 -14.65
C ILE A 144 2.38 -1.83 -13.99
N TYR A 145 2.38 -0.79 -14.81
CA TYR A 145 2.13 0.58 -14.39
C TYR A 145 0.69 0.96 -14.68
N MET A 146 -0.03 1.42 -13.67
CA MET A 146 -1.34 2.04 -13.81
C MET A 146 -1.16 3.52 -13.48
N GLU A 147 -1.24 4.34 -14.51
CA GLU A 147 -0.90 5.76 -14.40
C GLU A 147 -2.11 6.60 -14.79
N GLY A 148 -2.36 7.65 -14.02
CA GLY A 148 -3.32 8.71 -14.36
C GLY A 148 -2.59 9.99 -14.73
N THR A 149 -3.34 11.00 -15.10
CA THR A 149 -2.83 12.36 -15.24
C THR A 149 -2.87 13.01 -13.85
N ASP A 150 -1.78 13.66 -13.45
CA ASP A 150 -1.78 14.52 -12.27
C ASP A 150 -2.45 15.85 -12.64
N ASP A 151 -3.74 15.90 -12.40
CA ASP A 151 -4.58 17.09 -12.62
C ASP A 151 -5.06 17.72 -11.31
N LEU A 152 -4.39 17.38 -10.21
CA LEU A 152 -4.74 17.90 -8.90
C LEU A 152 -4.35 19.38 -8.80
N ASN A 153 -5.35 20.24 -8.79
CA ASN A 153 -5.17 21.65 -8.42
C ASN A 153 -5.29 21.75 -6.90
N THR A 154 -4.19 22.05 -6.23
CA THR A 154 -4.22 22.38 -4.80
C THR A 154 -4.89 23.73 -4.63
N LEU A 155 -6.05 23.75 -4.02
CA LEU A 155 -6.83 24.98 -3.80
C LEU A 155 -6.36 25.71 -2.55
N ASP A 156 -6.00 24.96 -1.51
CA ASP A 156 -5.60 25.51 -0.22
C ASP A 156 -4.63 24.54 0.49
N THR A 157 -3.82 25.07 1.40
CA THR A 157 -2.92 24.28 2.23
C THR A 157 -3.15 24.64 3.69
N LEU A 158 -3.53 23.63 4.49
CA LEU A 158 -3.83 23.81 5.90
C LEU A 158 -2.73 23.15 6.75
N GLN A 159 -2.31 23.84 7.77
CA GLN A 159 -1.37 23.26 8.73
C GLN A 159 -2.08 22.34 9.69
N VAL A 160 -1.54 21.13 9.87
CA VAL A 160 -1.94 20.21 10.95
C VAL A 160 -1.36 20.74 12.26
N LEU A 161 -2.22 20.96 13.25
CA LEU A 161 -1.85 21.52 14.56
C LEU A 161 -1.49 20.45 15.58
N SER A 162 -1.93 19.22 15.35
CA SER A 162 -1.63 18.09 16.23
C SER A 162 -0.13 17.86 16.32
N LYS A 163 0.45 17.91 17.52
CA LYS A 163 1.87 17.61 17.74
C LYS A 163 2.24 16.18 17.43
N TYR A 164 1.29 15.28 17.57
CA TYR A 164 1.41 13.87 17.26
C TYR A 164 0.16 13.40 16.54
N VAL A 165 0.33 12.72 15.45
CA VAL A 165 -0.75 12.07 14.69
C VAL A 165 -0.55 10.56 14.82
N PRO A 166 -1.42 9.88 15.58
CA PRO A 166 -1.29 8.44 15.78
C PRO A 166 -1.36 7.66 14.47
N VAL A 167 -0.73 6.51 14.43
CA VAL A 167 -0.88 5.58 13.30
C VAL A 167 -2.36 5.21 13.15
N ASN A 168 -2.86 5.29 11.92
CA ASN A 168 -4.27 5.06 11.58
C ASN A 168 -5.25 6.06 12.22
N ALA A 169 -4.81 7.29 12.50
CA ALA A 169 -5.69 8.37 12.92
C ALA A 169 -6.78 8.64 11.86
N ARG A 170 -8.00 8.85 12.31
CA ARG A 170 -9.15 9.19 11.46
C ARG A 170 -9.52 10.67 11.53
N THR A 171 -8.89 11.40 12.41
CA THR A 171 -9.12 12.83 12.62
C THR A 171 -7.79 13.56 12.71
N LEU A 172 -7.75 14.75 12.15
CA LEU A 172 -6.62 15.67 12.23
C LEU A 172 -7.14 17.01 12.74
N GLU A 173 -6.41 17.61 13.67
CA GLU A 173 -6.66 18.98 14.08
C GLU A 173 -5.92 19.91 13.10
N VAL A 174 -6.66 20.81 12.46
CA VAL A 174 -6.12 21.75 11.48
C VAL A 174 -6.39 23.19 11.90
N ALA A 175 -5.64 24.13 11.33
CA ALA A 175 -5.84 25.55 11.59
C ALA A 175 -7.28 25.98 11.27
N SER A 176 -7.83 26.91 12.05
CA SER A 176 -9.17 27.46 11.83
C SER A 176 -9.27 28.26 10.53
N GLY A 177 -10.49 28.39 10.01
CA GLY A 177 -10.73 29.14 8.76
C GLY A 177 -10.65 28.28 7.50
N THR A 178 -10.76 26.97 7.64
CA THR A 178 -10.76 26.04 6.50
C THR A 178 -12.00 26.18 5.62
N SER A 179 -11.80 26.09 4.31
CA SER A 179 -12.84 25.96 3.31
C SER A 179 -13.28 24.49 3.08
N LEU A 180 -12.68 23.53 3.79
CA LEU A 180 -12.96 22.10 3.63
C LEU A 180 -14.41 21.73 3.88
N ARG A 181 -14.95 20.91 2.99
CA ARG A 181 -16.32 20.40 3.05
C ARG A 181 -16.32 18.88 3.02
N LYS A 182 -17.38 18.27 3.51
CA LYS A 182 -17.58 16.82 3.39
C LYS A 182 -17.58 16.42 1.91
N GLY A 183 -16.69 15.49 1.57
CA GLY A 183 -16.50 14.99 0.20
C GLY A 183 -15.29 15.57 -0.53
N ASP A 184 -14.64 16.59 0.03
CA ASP A 184 -13.41 17.13 -0.55
C ASP A 184 -12.28 16.08 -0.49
N ARG A 185 -11.47 16.06 -1.54
CA ARG A 185 -10.24 15.27 -1.56
C ARG A 185 -9.13 16.06 -0.91
N VAL A 186 -8.42 15.44 0.00
CA VAL A 186 -7.29 16.05 0.69
C VAL A 186 -6.05 15.17 0.52
N MET A 187 -4.90 15.84 0.41
CA MET A 187 -3.60 15.19 0.47
C MET A 187 -2.97 15.54 1.81
N VAL A 188 -2.65 14.53 2.60
CA VAL A 188 -1.87 14.73 3.84
C VAL A 188 -0.40 14.61 3.47
N ASN A 189 0.33 15.71 3.54
CA ASN A 189 1.76 15.75 3.26
C ASN A 189 2.54 15.83 4.57
N ARG A 190 3.46 14.91 4.78
CA ARG A 190 4.45 14.97 5.85
C ARG A 190 5.80 15.32 5.22
N PRO A 191 6.34 16.53 5.46
CA PRO A 191 7.65 16.86 4.95
C PRO A 191 8.73 15.97 5.58
N SER A 192 9.69 15.56 4.79
CA SER A 192 10.86 14.81 5.25
C SER A 192 11.86 15.80 5.84
N GLU A 193 11.79 16.00 7.15
CA GLU A 193 12.68 16.92 7.85
C GLU A 193 14.05 16.27 8.08
N LYS A 194 15.09 17.10 8.04
CA LYS A 194 16.48 16.67 8.18
C LYS A 194 16.73 15.90 9.48
N ASP A 195 16.16 16.38 10.59
CA ASP A 195 16.33 15.74 11.90
C ASP A 195 15.65 14.38 11.96
N TRP A 196 14.52 14.23 11.29
CA TRP A 196 13.83 12.93 11.18
C TRP A 196 14.65 11.95 10.33
N ILE A 197 15.18 12.39 9.19
CA ILE A 197 16.05 11.57 8.33
C ILE A 197 17.28 11.12 9.11
N ALA A 198 17.92 12.00 9.87
CA ALA A 198 19.08 11.70 10.69
C ALA A 198 18.73 10.71 11.83
N SER A 199 17.56 10.87 12.47
CA SER A 199 17.12 9.98 13.55
C SER A 199 16.91 8.53 13.09
N LEU A 200 16.62 8.34 11.80
CA LEU A 200 16.48 7.02 11.16
C LEU A 200 17.81 6.47 10.61
N GLY A 201 18.92 7.22 10.70
CA GLY A 201 20.20 6.88 10.07
C GLY A 201 20.12 6.86 8.54
N CYS A 202 19.14 7.54 7.95
CA CYS A 202 18.93 7.58 6.51
C CYS A 202 19.74 8.69 5.80
N ASP A 203 20.52 9.47 6.54
CA ASP A 203 21.50 10.44 6.06
C ASP A 203 22.88 9.82 5.84
N ILE A 204 23.09 8.60 6.37
CA ILE A 204 24.37 7.89 6.30
C ILE A 204 24.18 6.61 5.49
N PHE A 205 24.38 6.69 4.19
CA PHE A 205 24.47 5.50 3.35
C PHE A 205 25.94 5.19 3.08
N GLY A 206 26.37 3.96 3.42
CA GLY A 206 27.69 3.47 3.06
C GLY A 206 27.90 3.51 1.54
N GLY A 207 29.17 3.68 1.12
CA GLY A 207 29.54 3.62 -0.30
C GLY A 207 29.48 4.95 -1.06
N GLY A 208 29.44 6.10 -0.38
CA GLY A 208 29.54 7.41 -1.01
C GLY A 208 28.26 7.90 -1.71
N ILE A 209 27.13 7.27 -1.44
CA ILE A 209 25.82 7.76 -1.87
C ILE A 209 25.44 8.88 -0.92
N GLY A 210 25.24 10.09 -1.46
CA GLY A 210 24.76 11.24 -0.68
C GLY A 210 23.37 10.98 -0.08
N ALA A 211 22.95 11.86 0.83
CA ALA A 211 21.62 11.79 1.42
C ALA A 211 20.57 11.64 0.32
N LEU A 212 19.67 10.68 0.52
CA LEU A 212 18.53 10.54 -0.41
C LEU A 212 17.66 11.81 -0.32
N GLY A 213 17.47 12.46 -1.44
CA GLY A 213 16.44 13.49 -1.56
C GLY A 213 15.07 12.78 -1.50
N TRP A 214 14.35 13.03 -0.44
CA TRP A 214 12.98 12.56 -0.24
C TRP A 214 11.99 13.58 -0.74
#